data_7ebfc45a0873e54481d625c37dd570e9
#
_entry.id   7ebfc45a0873e54481d625c37dd570e9
#
_cell.length_a   1.000
_cell.length_b   1.000
_cell.length_c   1.000
_cell.angle_alpha   90.00
_cell.angle_beta   90.00
_cell.angle_gamma   90.00
#
_symmetry.space_group_name_H-M   'P 1'
#
loop_
_entity.id
_entity.type
_entity.pdbx_description
1 polymer ?
#
loop_
_entity_poly.entity_id
_entity_poly.type
_entity_poly.pdbx_seq_one_letter_code
_entity_poly.pdbx_strand_id
1 'polypeptide(L)'
;MKLTKSAGLRGELSIPGDKSISHRAVMFGSLAKGTTHISNFLSGADCLSTIDCFRKMGVLIEQNGTNVTVHGNGLHGLKAPSETLDVGNSGTTTRLISGILAGQDFETVLSGDASLNKRPMGRIIKPLEQMGAKITSVNGNGCAPLKIEGTKLNATHYDSPVASAQVKSCVLLAGLYADGKTSVTEPALSRNHTELMLRSFGVKVESHDTTATITPPEEMIATDIVVPGDISSATFFIVAGLITPNSCIRLKNVGINPTRDGILRVCKDMGADVTLENVIDNGGEPTADIVVKTSKLKGTVIGGEVIPTLIDEIPVIALLAAFAEGETVIKDAAELKVKESDRIALTVDNLLKMGVDATATDDGMIIKGSNPLHGASINCKYDHRIAMTFSIAGINAEGETVIEDSECVDVSYPTFYEQLNSLQ
;
A
#
# COMPACT_ATOMS: atom_id res chain seq x y z
N MET A 1 16.41 -8.39 -15.03
CA MET A 1 16.95 -7.02 -15.32
C MET A 1 18.43 -6.98 -14.96
N LYS A 2 19.28 -6.39 -15.82
CA LYS A 2 20.71 -6.18 -15.52
C LYS A 2 20.96 -4.69 -15.29
N LEU A 3 21.68 -4.37 -14.24
CA LEU A 3 21.94 -3.01 -13.78
C LEU A 3 23.43 -2.81 -13.50
N THR A 4 23.92 -1.61 -13.80
CA THR A 4 25.28 -1.18 -13.54
C THR A 4 25.28 0.19 -12.87
N LYS A 5 26.39 0.55 -12.25
CA LYS A 5 26.54 1.77 -11.48
C LYS A 5 26.22 3.02 -12.30
N SER A 6 25.38 3.89 -11.76
CA SER A 6 25.03 5.19 -12.33
C SER A 6 25.98 6.29 -11.83
N ALA A 7 26.25 7.28 -12.70
CA ALA A 7 27.04 8.45 -12.35
C ALA A 7 26.24 9.56 -11.62
N GLY A 8 24.91 9.50 -11.69
CA GLY A 8 24.00 10.46 -11.08
C GLY A 8 22.59 10.30 -11.64
N LEU A 9 21.60 10.84 -10.92
CA LEU A 9 20.20 10.87 -11.33
C LEU A 9 19.72 12.32 -11.40
N ARG A 10 19.09 12.70 -12.54
CA ARG A 10 18.60 14.06 -12.73
C ARG A 10 17.29 14.07 -13.49
N GLY A 11 16.41 15.00 -13.13
CA GLY A 11 15.14 15.19 -13.83
C GLY A 11 13.94 15.24 -12.91
N GLU A 12 12.77 15.12 -13.53
CA GLU A 12 11.49 15.15 -12.85
C GLU A 12 10.68 13.89 -13.19
N LEU A 13 9.99 13.34 -12.21
CA LEU A 13 9.10 12.20 -12.39
C LEU A 13 7.69 12.53 -11.91
N SER A 14 6.71 12.07 -12.68
CA SER A 14 5.34 11.93 -12.20
C SER A 14 5.17 10.53 -11.62
N ILE A 15 4.90 10.45 -10.33
CA ILE A 15 4.75 9.19 -9.63
C ILE A 15 3.38 8.58 -9.95
N PRO A 16 3.28 7.26 -10.23
CA PRO A 16 2.00 6.59 -10.41
C PRO A 16 1.06 6.80 -9.22
N GLY A 17 -0.24 6.79 -9.51
CA GLY A 17 -1.26 7.02 -8.50
C GLY A 17 -1.17 6.08 -7.30
N ASP A 18 -1.55 6.58 -6.12
CA ASP A 18 -1.57 5.81 -4.87
C ASP A 18 -2.47 4.58 -5.01
N LYS A 19 -1.88 3.39 -4.75
CA LYS A 19 -2.57 2.11 -4.84
C LYS A 19 -3.78 2.04 -3.91
N SER A 20 -3.61 2.46 -2.66
CA SER A 20 -4.66 2.41 -1.63
C SER A 20 -5.84 3.31 -1.95
N ILE A 21 -5.57 4.51 -2.51
CA ILE A 21 -6.60 5.45 -2.94
C ILE A 21 -7.27 4.97 -4.21
N SER A 22 -6.52 4.42 -5.18
CA SER A 22 -7.07 3.86 -6.43
C SER A 22 -8.07 2.73 -6.16
N HIS A 23 -7.77 1.78 -5.30
CA HIS A 23 -8.71 0.74 -4.88
C HIS A 23 -10.01 1.34 -4.33
N ARG A 24 -9.89 2.28 -3.40
CA ARG A 24 -11.03 2.91 -2.71
C ARG A 24 -11.86 3.76 -3.65
N ALA A 25 -11.24 4.46 -4.57
CA ALA A 25 -11.94 5.28 -5.55
C ALA A 25 -12.91 4.44 -6.41
N VAL A 26 -12.47 3.24 -6.84
CA VAL A 26 -13.35 2.30 -7.55
C VAL A 26 -14.43 1.74 -6.63
N MET A 27 -14.08 1.29 -5.43
CA MET A 27 -15.03 0.72 -4.47
C MET A 27 -16.12 1.73 -4.10
N PHE A 28 -15.72 2.95 -3.69
CA PHE A 28 -16.67 3.96 -3.21
C PHE A 28 -17.48 4.56 -4.35
N GLY A 29 -16.85 4.79 -5.53
CA GLY A 29 -17.57 5.17 -6.73
C GLY A 29 -18.65 4.15 -7.13
N SER A 30 -18.37 2.85 -6.96
CA SER A 30 -19.32 1.78 -7.25
C SER A 30 -20.52 1.75 -6.29
N LEU A 31 -20.31 2.14 -5.03
CA LEU A 31 -21.33 2.18 -3.98
C LEU A 31 -22.07 3.52 -3.91
N ALA A 32 -21.58 4.54 -4.59
CA ALA A 32 -22.21 5.85 -4.62
C ALA A 32 -23.36 5.90 -5.64
N LYS A 33 -24.24 6.90 -5.51
CA LYS A 33 -25.18 7.29 -6.56
C LYS A 33 -24.56 8.36 -7.44
N GLY A 34 -24.59 8.13 -8.77
CA GLY A 34 -24.04 9.05 -9.78
C GLY A 34 -22.76 8.51 -10.40
N THR A 35 -22.01 9.40 -11.04
CA THR A 35 -20.78 9.06 -11.76
C THR A 35 -19.58 9.66 -11.06
N THR A 36 -18.58 8.83 -10.80
CA THR A 36 -17.27 9.22 -10.23
C THR A 36 -16.24 9.20 -11.34
N HIS A 37 -15.57 10.33 -11.58
CA HIS A 37 -14.41 10.41 -12.46
C HIS A 37 -13.13 10.33 -11.62
N ILE A 38 -12.27 9.37 -11.96
CA ILE A 38 -11.00 9.11 -11.27
C ILE A 38 -9.88 9.43 -12.25
N SER A 39 -8.98 10.34 -11.91
CA SER A 39 -7.77 10.65 -12.67
C SER A 39 -6.51 10.19 -11.93
N ASN A 40 -5.44 9.93 -12.68
CA ASN A 40 -4.17 9.36 -12.18
C ASN A 40 -4.35 8.02 -11.44
N PHE A 41 -5.32 7.20 -11.89
CA PHE A 41 -5.56 5.87 -11.34
C PHE A 41 -4.35 4.95 -11.56
N LEU A 42 -3.98 4.16 -10.57
CA LEU A 42 -2.94 3.14 -10.72
C LEU A 42 -3.47 1.94 -11.50
N SER A 43 -3.01 1.76 -12.74
CA SER A 43 -3.35 0.60 -13.58
C SER A 43 -2.50 -0.65 -13.29
N GLY A 44 -2.11 -0.84 -12.03
CA GLY A 44 -1.43 -2.07 -11.58
C GLY A 44 -2.41 -3.24 -11.40
N ALA A 45 -1.90 -4.47 -11.48
CA ALA A 45 -2.70 -5.69 -11.45
C ALA A 45 -3.68 -5.77 -10.27
N ASP A 46 -3.25 -5.36 -9.07
CA ASP A 46 -4.10 -5.33 -7.87
C ASP A 46 -5.34 -4.43 -8.04
N CYS A 47 -5.15 -3.23 -8.60
CA CYS A 47 -6.26 -2.27 -8.80
C CYS A 47 -7.18 -2.71 -9.93
N LEU A 48 -6.64 -3.33 -10.98
CA LEU A 48 -7.42 -3.90 -12.07
C LEU A 48 -8.30 -5.06 -11.60
N SER A 49 -7.81 -5.91 -10.67
CA SER A 49 -8.63 -6.94 -10.05
C SER A 49 -9.82 -6.35 -9.29
N THR A 50 -9.67 -5.17 -8.66
CA THR A 50 -10.80 -4.48 -8.03
C THR A 50 -11.83 -4.04 -9.07
N ILE A 51 -11.40 -3.45 -10.18
CA ILE A 51 -12.30 -3.07 -11.28
C ILE A 51 -13.08 -4.30 -11.78
N ASP A 52 -12.38 -5.41 -12.02
CA ASP A 52 -13.00 -6.64 -12.53
C ASP A 52 -14.05 -7.20 -11.57
N CYS A 53 -13.75 -7.24 -10.26
CA CYS A 53 -14.70 -7.66 -9.24
C CYS A 53 -15.98 -6.83 -9.28
N PHE A 54 -15.90 -5.50 -9.35
CA PHE A 54 -17.08 -4.64 -9.39
C PHE A 54 -17.84 -4.72 -10.71
N ARG A 55 -17.15 -4.89 -11.85
CA ARG A 55 -17.78 -5.19 -13.13
C ARG A 55 -18.60 -6.48 -13.08
N LYS A 56 -18.05 -7.54 -12.49
CA LYS A 56 -18.75 -8.82 -12.28
C LYS A 56 -19.97 -8.70 -11.35
N MET A 57 -19.96 -7.71 -10.47
CA MET A 57 -21.10 -7.36 -9.61
C MET A 57 -22.06 -6.34 -10.27
N GLY A 58 -21.93 -6.09 -11.58
CA GLY A 58 -22.88 -5.33 -12.38
C GLY A 58 -22.64 -3.82 -12.40
N VAL A 59 -21.49 -3.33 -11.97
CA VAL A 59 -21.11 -1.91 -12.06
C VAL A 59 -20.50 -1.62 -13.42
N LEU A 60 -20.99 -0.58 -14.11
CA LEU A 60 -20.40 -0.09 -15.34
C LEU A 60 -19.15 0.74 -14.98
N ILE A 61 -17.98 0.26 -15.40
CA ILE A 61 -16.70 0.93 -15.19
C ILE A 61 -15.97 1.03 -16.51
N GLU A 62 -15.67 2.25 -16.94
CA GLU A 62 -14.91 2.54 -18.15
C GLU A 62 -13.50 2.97 -17.78
N GLN A 63 -12.50 2.49 -18.51
CA GLN A 63 -11.09 2.85 -18.27
C GLN A 63 -10.41 3.27 -19.57
N ASN A 64 -9.73 4.40 -19.51
CA ASN A 64 -8.88 4.90 -20.58
C ASN A 64 -7.54 5.36 -19.99
N GLY A 65 -6.54 4.49 -20.08
CA GLY A 65 -5.23 4.72 -19.44
C GLY A 65 -5.38 4.84 -17.91
N THR A 66 -4.99 6.01 -17.38
CA THR A 66 -5.09 6.32 -15.95
C THR A 66 -6.39 7.06 -15.58
N ASN A 67 -7.32 7.23 -16.50
CA ASN A 67 -8.63 7.79 -16.23
C ASN A 67 -9.66 6.66 -16.14
N VAL A 68 -10.43 6.64 -15.08
CA VAL A 68 -11.48 5.64 -14.82
C VAL A 68 -12.78 6.38 -14.51
N THR A 69 -13.86 5.95 -15.18
CA THR A 69 -15.22 6.44 -14.92
C THR A 69 -16.04 5.32 -14.31
N VAL A 70 -16.60 5.53 -13.13
CA VAL A 70 -17.42 4.57 -12.39
C VAL A 70 -18.85 5.06 -12.32
N HIS A 71 -19.79 4.31 -12.89
CA HIS A 71 -21.23 4.58 -12.79
C HIS A 71 -21.79 3.80 -11.60
N GLY A 72 -21.91 4.47 -10.47
CA GLY A 72 -22.24 3.83 -9.21
C GLY A 72 -23.68 3.37 -9.12
N ASN A 73 -23.90 2.21 -8.53
CA ASN A 73 -25.19 1.58 -8.40
C ASN A 73 -25.89 1.84 -7.04
N GLY A 74 -25.22 2.57 -6.13
CA GLY A 74 -25.66 2.79 -4.74
C GLY A 74 -25.29 1.61 -3.83
N LEU A 75 -25.49 1.80 -2.52
CA LEU A 75 -25.08 0.83 -1.49
C LEU A 75 -25.66 -0.59 -1.68
N HIS A 76 -26.89 -0.70 -2.17
CA HIS A 76 -27.61 -1.95 -2.36
C HIS A 76 -27.82 -2.31 -3.84
N GLY A 77 -27.07 -1.68 -4.75
CA GLY A 77 -27.23 -1.88 -6.18
C GLY A 77 -26.28 -2.91 -6.81
N LEU A 78 -25.41 -3.52 -6.01
CA LEU A 78 -24.54 -4.62 -6.47
C LEU A 78 -25.37 -5.86 -6.76
N LYS A 79 -24.93 -6.66 -7.74
CA LYS A 79 -25.60 -7.91 -8.15
C LYS A 79 -24.75 -9.12 -7.79
N ALA A 80 -25.39 -10.22 -7.49
CA ALA A 80 -24.72 -11.51 -7.31
C ALA A 80 -23.85 -11.83 -8.55
N PRO A 81 -22.54 -12.06 -8.38
CA PRO A 81 -21.71 -12.47 -9.49
C PRO A 81 -22.05 -13.91 -9.92
N SER A 82 -21.94 -14.20 -11.21
CA SER A 82 -22.20 -15.54 -11.75
C SER A 82 -21.06 -16.53 -11.49
N GLU A 83 -19.91 -16.05 -11.01
CA GLU A 83 -18.69 -16.83 -10.80
C GLU A 83 -17.91 -16.33 -9.58
N THR A 84 -16.93 -17.10 -9.15
CA THR A 84 -15.96 -16.65 -8.13
C THR A 84 -15.29 -15.35 -8.55
N LEU A 85 -15.23 -14.38 -7.64
CA LEU A 85 -14.49 -13.15 -7.84
C LEU A 85 -13.00 -13.42 -7.69
N ASP A 86 -12.27 -13.26 -8.78
CA ASP A 86 -10.80 -13.35 -8.77
C ASP A 86 -10.19 -12.03 -8.32
N VAL A 87 -9.53 -12.06 -7.17
CA VAL A 87 -8.85 -10.90 -6.58
C VAL A 87 -7.35 -10.87 -6.91
N GLY A 88 -6.86 -11.79 -7.75
CA GLY A 88 -5.45 -11.92 -8.11
C GLY A 88 -4.55 -12.10 -6.87
N ASN A 89 -3.50 -11.30 -6.75
CA ASN A 89 -2.63 -11.25 -5.56
C ASN A 89 -3.04 -10.16 -4.56
N SER A 90 -4.19 -9.50 -4.76
CA SER A 90 -4.58 -8.31 -4.01
C SER A 90 -5.17 -8.62 -2.63
N GLY A 91 -4.37 -8.55 -1.59
CA GLY A 91 -4.86 -8.60 -0.21
C GLY A 91 -5.74 -7.40 0.16
N THR A 92 -5.58 -6.26 -0.50
CA THR A 92 -6.43 -5.08 -0.31
C THR A 92 -7.82 -5.33 -0.87
N THR A 93 -7.93 -5.78 -2.12
CA THR A 93 -9.21 -6.13 -2.75
C THR A 93 -9.95 -7.14 -1.87
N THR A 94 -9.30 -8.25 -1.52
CA THR A 94 -9.88 -9.32 -0.71
C THR A 94 -10.48 -8.78 0.59
N ARG A 95 -9.68 -8.07 1.37
CA ARG A 95 -10.09 -7.64 2.73
C ARG A 95 -11.14 -6.54 2.72
N LEU A 96 -11.02 -5.56 1.83
CA LEU A 96 -11.96 -4.45 1.78
C LEU A 96 -13.31 -4.86 1.18
N ILE A 97 -13.31 -5.60 0.07
CA ILE A 97 -14.55 -6.09 -0.55
C ILE A 97 -15.29 -7.02 0.41
N SER A 98 -14.60 -7.83 1.24
CA SER A 98 -15.27 -8.69 2.23
C SER A 98 -16.18 -7.90 3.17
N GLY A 99 -15.78 -6.69 3.60
CA GLY A 99 -16.64 -5.82 4.40
C GLY A 99 -17.87 -5.35 3.65
N ILE A 100 -17.75 -5.03 2.36
CA ILE A 100 -18.87 -4.62 1.50
C ILE A 100 -19.83 -5.79 1.27
N LEU A 101 -19.29 -6.96 0.91
CA LEU A 101 -20.07 -8.15 0.59
C LEU A 101 -20.85 -8.71 1.79
N ALA A 102 -20.30 -8.55 2.99
CA ALA A 102 -20.97 -9.00 4.22
C ALA A 102 -22.34 -8.35 4.43
N GLY A 103 -22.53 -7.12 3.94
CA GLY A 103 -23.79 -6.37 4.05
C GLY A 103 -24.71 -6.44 2.81
N GLN A 104 -24.38 -7.27 1.80
CA GLN A 104 -25.25 -7.48 0.64
C GLN A 104 -26.33 -8.51 0.93
N ASP A 105 -27.17 -8.84 -0.06
CA ASP A 105 -28.28 -9.82 0.05
C ASP A 105 -28.04 -11.11 -0.77
N PHE A 106 -26.79 -11.36 -1.18
CA PHE A 106 -26.39 -12.50 -1.99
C PHE A 106 -25.14 -13.21 -1.46
N GLU A 107 -24.87 -14.40 -1.97
CA GLU A 107 -23.68 -15.19 -1.68
C GLU A 107 -22.57 -14.91 -2.69
N THR A 108 -21.32 -14.87 -2.24
CA THR A 108 -20.15 -14.63 -3.08
C THR A 108 -18.95 -15.45 -2.60
N VAL A 109 -18.12 -15.90 -3.53
CA VAL A 109 -16.82 -16.52 -3.24
C VAL A 109 -15.71 -15.61 -3.76
N LEU A 110 -14.74 -15.28 -2.89
CA LEU A 110 -13.50 -14.59 -3.24
C LEU A 110 -12.35 -15.58 -3.28
N SER A 111 -11.56 -15.57 -4.34
CA SER A 111 -10.34 -16.37 -4.47
C SER A 111 -9.27 -15.56 -5.23
N GLY A 112 -8.02 -15.89 -5.02
CA GLY A 112 -6.92 -15.29 -5.74
C GLY A 112 -5.88 -16.32 -6.16
N ASP A 113 -4.67 -15.87 -6.43
CA ASP A 113 -3.57 -16.73 -6.80
C ASP A 113 -3.06 -17.61 -5.63
N ALA A 114 -2.10 -18.48 -5.92
CA ALA A 114 -1.54 -19.41 -4.93
C ALA A 114 -0.85 -18.70 -3.75
N SER A 115 -0.34 -17.49 -3.94
CA SER A 115 0.27 -16.67 -2.88
C SER A 115 -0.81 -16.08 -1.97
N LEU A 116 -1.84 -15.44 -2.57
CA LEU A 116 -2.93 -14.85 -1.81
C LEU A 116 -3.68 -15.92 -0.99
N ASN A 117 -3.95 -17.07 -1.59
CA ASN A 117 -4.70 -18.15 -0.96
C ASN A 117 -3.95 -18.83 0.21
N LYS A 118 -2.72 -18.42 0.49
CA LYS A 118 -1.96 -18.80 1.70
C LYS A 118 -1.96 -17.72 2.79
N ARG A 119 -2.43 -16.50 2.48
CA ARG A 119 -2.40 -15.39 3.45
C ARG A 119 -3.52 -15.54 4.47
N PRO A 120 -3.23 -15.34 5.79
CA PRO A 120 -4.24 -15.42 6.84
C PRO A 120 -5.33 -14.34 6.67
N MET A 121 -6.60 -14.75 6.75
CA MET A 121 -7.76 -13.87 6.67
C MET A 121 -8.51 -13.76 8.01
N GLY A 122 -8.06 -14.45 9.04
CA GLY A 122 -8.66 -14.40 10.39
C GLY A 122 -8.78 -13.00 10.97
N ARG A 123 -7.89 -12.06 10.54
CA ARG A 123 -7.93 -10.65 10.99
C ARG A 123 -9.19 -9.90 10.54
N ILE A 124 -9.83 -10.30 9.44
CA ILE A 124 -11.10 -9.73 8.97
C ILE A 124 -12.29 -10.64 9.28
N ILE A 125 -12.09 -11.94 9.29
CA ILE A 125 -13.17 -12.91 9.60
C ILE A 125 -13.71 -12.63 11.01
N LYS A 126 -12.86 -12.56 12.02
CA LYS A 126 -13.26 -12.32 13.42
C LYS A 126 -14.15 -11.09 13.63
N PRO A 127 -13.73 -9.86 13.23
CA PRO A 127 -14.59 -8.68 13.40
C PRO A 127 -15.86 -8.74 12.57
N LEU A 128 -15.85 -9.32 11.37
CA LEU A 128 -17.05 -9.47 10.57
C LEU A 128 -18.05 -10.46 11.23
N GLU A 129 -17.58 -11.58 11.76
CA GLU A 129 -18.42 -12.52 12.54
C GLU A 129 -18.99 -11.83 13.79
N GLN A 130 -18.24 -10.98 14.46
CA GLN A 130 -18.73 -10.17 15.59
C GLN A 130 -19.87 -9.23 15.18
N MET A 131 -19.86 -8.73 13.95
CA MET A 131 -20.94 -7.94 13.35
C MET A 131 -22.13 -8.81 12.88
N GLY A 132 -22.06 -10.13 13.01
CA GLY A 132 -23.09 -11.07 12.56
C GLY A 132 -22.93 -11.53 11.11
N ALA A 133 -21.81 -11.23 10.44
CA ALA A 133 -21.56 -11.68 9.08
C ALA A 133 -21.33 -13.19 9.02
N LYS A 134 -21.76 -13.80 7.90
CA LYS A 134 -21.51 -15.20 7.58
C LYS A 134 -20.36 -15.29 6.59
N ILE A 135 -19.15 -15.45 7.10
CA ILE A 135 -17.91 -15.55 6.32
C ILE A 135 -17.13 -16.79 6.72
N THR A 136 -16.74 -17.61 5.75
CA THR A 136 -16.01 -18.85 6.01
C THR A 136 -14.83 -19.02 5.04
N SER A 137 -13.73 -19.55 5.56
CA SER A 137 -12.65 -20.07 4.72
C SER A 137 -13.10 -21.42 4.14
N VAL A 138 -13.20 -21.52 2.82
CA VAL A 138 -13.72 -22.72 2.12
C VAL A 138 -12.90 -23.96 2.47
N ASN A 139 -11.59 -23.82 2.62
CA ASN A 139 -10.69 -24.91 2.96
C ASN A 139 -10.52 -25.11 4.48
N GLY A 140 -11.20 -24.34 5.32
CA GLY A 140 -11.14 -24.47 6.78
C GLY A 140 -9.80 -24.07 7.41
N ASN A 141 -8.88 -23.47 6.65
CA ASN A 141 -7.51 -23.12 7.07
C ASN A 141 -7.34 -21.64 7.46
N GLY A 142 -8.43 -20.87 7.48
CA GLY A 142 -8.41 -19.44 7.80
C GLY A 142 -7.83 -18.55 6.70
N CYS A 143 -7.62 -19.08 5.49
CA CYS A 143 -7.16 -18.38 4.30
C CYS A 143 -8.25 -18.31 3.23
N ALA A 144 -8.00 -17.61 2.11
CA ALA A 144 -8.88 -17.71 0.94
C ALA A 144 -8.79 -19.11 0.29
N PRO A 145 -9.79 -19.57 -0.50
CA PRO A 145 -11.01 -18.86 -0.86
C PRO A 145 -11.93 -18.57 0.32
N LEU A 146 -12.59 -17.38 0.28
CA LEU A 146 -13.58 -16.98 1.28
C LEU A 146 -14.98 -17.04 0.69
N LYS A 147 -15.88 -17.74 1.36
CA LYS A 147 -17.30 -17.71 1.07
C LYS A 147 -17.98 -16.71 2.00
N ILE A 148 -18.73 -15.77 1.44
CA ILE A 148 -19.43 -14.71 2.16
C ILE A 148 -20.91 -14.78 1.78
N GLU A 149 -21.77 -14.97 2.77
CA GLU A 149 -23.21 -14.87 2.61
C GLU A 149 -23.66 -13.52 3.17
N GLY A 150 -24.23 -12.69 2.32
CA GLY A 150 -24.73 -11.39 2.73
C GLY A 150 -25.81 -11.48 3.79
N THR A 151 -25.77 -10.59 4.78
CA THR A 151 -26.69 -10.60 5.92
C THR A 151 -26.87 -9.20 6.49
N LYS A 152 -27.88 -9.05 7.37
CA LYS A 152 -28.00 -7.83 8.17
C LYS A 152 -26.89 -7.80 9.21
N LEU A 153 -26.16 -6.70 9.25
CA LEU A 153 -25.03 -6.50 10.16
C LEU A 153 -25.46 -5.70 11.39
N ASN A 154 -24.89 -6.05 12.54
CA ASN A 154 -25.09 -5.33 13.79
C ASN A 154 -23.99 -4.28 13.96
N ALA A 155 -24.36 -3.13 14.51
CA ALA A 155 -23.41 -2.12 14.96
C ALA A 155 -22.47 -2.70 16.03
N THR A 156 -21.17 -2.42 15.91
CA THR A 156 -20.17 -3.06 16.75
C THR A 156 -19.01 -2.10 17.03
N HIS A 157 -18.45 -2.19 18.23
CA HIS A 157 -17.12 -1.67 18.52
C HIS A 157 -16.10 -2.80 18.46
N TYR A 158 -15.03 -2.61 17.70
CA TYR A 158 -13.96 -3.58 17.54
C TYR A 158 -12.61 -3.02 18.01
N ASP A 159 -12.04 -3.63 19.04
CA ASP A 159 -10.66 -3.39 19.47
C ASP A 159 -9.72 -4.24 18.64
N SER A 160 -9.01 -3.61 17.70
CA SER A 160 -8.07 -4.32 16.83
C SER A 160 -6.79 -4.65 17.59
N PRO A 161 -6.33 -5.90 17.59
CA PRO A 161 -5.08 -6.28 18.25
C PRO A 161 -3.84 -5.76 17.52
N VAL A 162 -4.00 -5.24 16.31
CA VAL A 162 -2.90 -4.75 15.46
C VAL A 162 -3.30 -3.45 14.76
N ALA A 163 -2.33 -2.58 14.51
CA ALA A 163 -2.51 -1.40 13.66
C ALA A 163 -2.58 -1.84 12.18
N SER A 164 -3.79 -1.93 11.63
CA SER A 164 -3.99 -2.42 10.26
C SER A 164 -5.09 -1.66 9.54
N ALA A 165 -4.68 -0.80 8.60
CA ALA A 165 -5.61 -0.05 7.75
C ALA A 165 -6.59 -0.97 6.98
N GLN A 166 -6.19 -2.19 6.62
CA GLN A 166 -7.07 -3.12 5.91
C GLN A 166 -8.15 -3.69 6.83
N VAL A 167 -7.81 -4.02 8.09
CA VAL A 167 -8.80 -4.47 9.08
C VAL A 167 -9.77 -3.35 9.41
N LYS A 168 -9.24 -2.16 9.75
CA LYS A 168 -10.06 -0.97 10.00
C LYS A 168 -10.99 -0.68 8.84
N SER A 169 -10.46 -0.63 7.61
CA SER A 169 -11.28 -0.38 6.41
C SER A 169 -12.36 -1.43 6.21
N CYS A 170 -12.05 -2.71 6.40
CA CYS A 170 -13.01 -3.80 6.28
C CYS A 170 -14.21 -3.61 7.23
N VAL A 171 -13.93 -3.31 8.50
CA VAL A 171 -14.97 -3.09 9.53
C VAL A 171 -15.78 -1.82 9.24
N LEU A 172 -15.13 -0.71 8.85
CA LEU A 172 -15.83 0.52 8.50
C LEU A 172 -16.72 0.33 7.25
N LEU A 173 -16.26 -0.44 6.25
CA LEU A 173 -17.05 -0.73 5.05
C LEU A 173 -18.24 -1.65 5.36
N ALA A 174 -18.09 -2.62 6.25
CA ALA A 174 -19.21 -3.38 6.78
C ALA A 174 -20.17 -2.49 7.58
N GLY A 175 -19.62 -1.50 8.31
CA GLY A 175 -20.39 -0.50 9.04
C GLY A 175 -21.30 0.38 8.19
N LEU A 176 -21.07 0.49 6.86
CA LEU A 176 -22.01 1.14 5.94
C LEU A 176 -23.39 0.47 5.91
N TYR A 177 -23.46 -0.80 6.26
CA TYR A 177 -24.66 -1.66 6.21
C TYR A 177 -25.18 -2.05 7.58
N ALA A 178 -24.53 -1.62 8.66
CA ALA A 178 -24.91 -1.99 10.02
C ALA A 178 -26.16 -1.23 10.49
N ASP A 179 -26.84 -1.74 11.51
CA ASP A 179 -28.06 -1.17 12.09
C ASP A 179 -27.78 0.05 13.00
N GLY A 180 -26.52 0.48 13.11
CA GLY A 180 -26.10 1.64 13.91
C GLY A 180 -24.62 1.99 13.74
N LYS A 181 -24.10 2.85 14.61
CA LYS A 181 -22.71 3.28 14.55
C LYS A 181 -21.76 2.12 14.80
N THR A 182 -20.77 1.97 13.92
CA THR A 182 -19.70 0.97 14.04
C THR A 182 -18.37 1.68 14.24
N SER A 183 -17.53 1.21 15.16
CA SER A 183 -16.23 1.80 15.45
C SER A 183 -15.11 0.79 15.55
N VAL A 184 -13.90 1.24 15.26
CA VAL A 184 -12.66 0.47 15.38
C VAL A 184 -11.64 1.29 16.15
N THR A 185 -11.06 0.70 17.20
CA THR A 185 -9.90 1.25 17.91
C THR A 185 -8.66 0.42 17.57
N GLU A 186 -7.56 1.08 17.23
CA GLU A 186 -6.28 0.45 16.92
C GLU A 186 -5.25 0.75 18.01
N PRO A 187 -4.23 -0.12 18.24
CA PRO A 187 -3.16 0.15 19.20
C PRO A 187 -2.24 1.32 18.79
N ALA A 188 -2.15 1.61 17.50
CA ALA A 188 -1.48 2.77 16.92
C ALA A 188 -2.21 3.19 15.65
N LEU A 189 -2.11 4.46 15.25
CA LEU A 189 -2.82 4.98 14.09
C LEU A 189 -2.28 4.38 12.79
N SER A 190 -3.12 3.64 12.07
CA SER A 190 -2.84 3.18 10.71
C SER A 190 -3.37 4.17 9.66
N ARG A 191 -3.09 3.90 8.37
CA ARG A 191 -3.55 4.72 7.22
C ARG A 191 -5.04 5.05 7.31
N ASN A 192 -5.40 6.31 7.05
CA ASN A 192 -6.76 6.84 7.21
C ASN A 192 -7.47 7.20 5.89
N HIS A 193 -6.99 6.69 4.75
CA HIS A 193 -7.60 6.97 3.44
C HIS A 193 -9.09 6.60 3.38
N THR A 194 -9.51 5.52 4.05
CA THR A 194 -10.93 5.12 4.10
C THR A 194 -11.78 6.18 4.76
N GLU A 195 -11.34 6.69 5.90
CA GLU A 195 -12.05 7.72 6.67
C GLU A 195 -12.17 9.02 5.88
N LEU A 196 -11.05 9.47 5.27
CA LEU A 196 -11.01 10.71 4.49
C LEU A 196 -11.88 10.60 3.24
N MET A 197 -11.71 9.53 2.47
CA MET A 197 -12.46 9.34 1.21
C MET A 197 -13.94 9.09 1.47
N LEU A 198 -14.35 8.34 2.49
CA LEU A 198 -15.77 8.17 2.82
C LEU A 198 -16.43 9.52 3.16
N ARG A 199 -15.73 10.42 3.86
CA ARG A 199 -16.23 11.79 4.09
C ARG A 199 -16.49 12.55 2.79
N SER A 200 -15.59 12.42 1.80
CA SER A 200 -15.76 13.04 0.48
C SER A 200 -16.97 12.48 -0.27
N PHE A 201 -17.36 11.24 -0.03
CA PHE A 201 -18.58 10.62 -0.56
C PHE A 201 -19.84 10.87 0.31
N GLY A 202 -19.78 11.83 1.25
CA GLY A 202 -20.91 12.25 2.08
C GLY A 202 -21.18 11.37 3.31
N VAL A 203 -20.32 10.40 3.61
CA VAL A 203 -20.50 9.51 4.76
C VAL A 203 -19.97 10.19 6.04
N LYS A 204 -20.75 10.12 7.11
CA LYS A 204 -20.30 10.63 8.42
C LYS A 204 -19.32 9.65 9.05
N VAL A 205 -18.03 10.03 9.05
CA VAL A 205 -16.95 9.31 9.73
C VAL A 205 -16.26 10.25 10.71
N GLU A 206 -16.24 9.89 11.98
CA GLU A 206 -15.58 10.60 13.06
C GLU A 206 -14.30 9.86 13.43
N SER A 207 -13.18 10.59 13.59
CA SER A 207 -11.90 10.02 14.01
C SER A 207 -11.44 10.75 15.27
N HIS A 208 -11.11 9.99 16.31
CA HIS A 208 -10.58 10.50 17.55
C HIS A 208 -9.43 9.60 18.01
N ASP A 209 -8.23 10.16 18.11
CA ASP A 209 -6.98 9.42 18.38
C ASP A 209 -6.83 8.21 17.45
N THR A 210 -6.84 7.00 17.99
CA THR A 210 -6.73 5.74 17.22
C THR A 210 -8.09 5.09 16.94
N THR A 211 -9.19 5.77 17.21
CA THR A 211 -10.57 5.26 16.99
C THR A 211 -11.21 5.96 15.79
N ALA A 212 -11.73 5.16 14.87
CA ALA A 212 -12.57 5.62 13.77
C ALA A 212 -14.00 5.08 13.95
N THR A 213 -15.00 5.96 13.80
CA THR A 213 -16.42 5.63 13.94
C THR A 213 -17.18 6.03 12.70
N ILE A 214 -17.93 5.11 12.11
CA ILE A 214 -18.80 5.35 10.97
C ILE A 214 -20.27 5.34 11.41
N THR A 215 -21.05 6.26 10.87
CA THR A 215 -22.52 6.23 10.94
C THR A 215 -23.03 5.77 9.59
N PRO A 216 -23.83 4.68 9.50
CA PRO A 216 -24.33 4.18 8.22
C PRO A 216 -25.15 5.28 7.54
N PRO A 217 -24.86 5.60 6.26
CA PRO A 217 -25.60 6.60 5.51
C PRO A 217 -26.82 5.98 4.83
N GLU A 218 -27.80 6.79 4.46
CA GLU A 218 -28.90 6.34 3.56
C GLU A 218 -28.37 6.12 2.16
N GLU A 219 -27.44 6.95 1.70
CA GLU A 219 -26.77 6.85 0.40
C GLU A 219 -25.37 7.46 0.44
N MET A 220 -24.55 7.06 -0.50
CA MET A 220 -23.26 7.71 -0.82
C MET A 220 -23.41 8.53 -2.10
N ILE A 221 -22.78 9.69 -2.17
CA ILE A 221 -22.85 10.60 -3.31
C ILE A 221 -21.54 10.55 -4.08
N ALA A 222 -21.63 10.35 -5.40
CA ALA A 222 -20.47 10.33 -6.28
C ALA A 222 -19.70 11.66 -6.23
N THR A 223 -18.38 11.56 -6.23
CA THR A 223 -17.46 12.68 -6.26
C THR A 223 -16.25 12.36 -7.12
N ASP A 224 -15.67 13.36 -7.77
CA ASP A 224 -14.47 13.18 -8.57
C ASP A 224 -13.24 13.03 -7.69
N ILE A 225 -12.34 12.15 -8.10
CA ILE A 225 -11.10 11.82 -7.36
C ILE A 225 -9.88 12.05 -8.23
N VAL A 226 -8.99 12.90 -7.78
CA VAL A 226 -7.63 13.03 -8.32
C VAL A 226 -6.70 12.22 -7.42
N VAL A 227 -6.23 11.07 -7.91
CA VAL A 227 -5.34 10.19 -7.11
C VAL A 227 -3.96 10.83 -7.03
N PRO A 228 -3.42 11.12 -5.82
CA PRO A 228 -2.05 11.63 -5.69
C PRO A 228 -1.03 10.55 -6.06
N GLY A 229 0.21 10.95 -6.34
CA GLY A 229 1.32 10.02 -6.51
C GLY A 229 1.54 9.20 -5.23
N ASP A 230 1.79 7.90 -5.36
CA ASP A 230 2.00 6.99 -4.22
C ASP A 230 3.35 7.25 -3.54
N ILE A 231 3.32 7.65 -2.27
CA ILE A 231 4.55 7.85 -1.47
C ILE A 231 5.39 6.57 -1.38
N SER A 232 4.77 5.39 -1.33
CA SER A 232 5.49 4.12 -1.33
C SER A 232 6.27 3.90 -2.63
N SER A 233 5.70 4.29 -3.77
CA SER A 233 6.37 4.26 -5.07
C SER A 233 7.45 5.35 -5.17
N ALA A 234 7.14 6.55 -4.68
CA ALA A 234 8.09 7.68 -4.61
C ALA A 234 9.33 7.35 -3.77
N THR A 235 9.17 6.56 -2.70
CA THR A 235 10.25 6.23 -1.76
C THR A 235 11.45 5.57 -2.44
N PHE A 236 11.26 4.75 -3.47
CA PHE A 236 12.38 4.17 -4.21
C PHE A 236 13.24 5.25 -4.88
N PHE A 237 12.61 6.25 -5.47
CA PHE A 237 13.31 7.38 -6.09
C PHE A 237 13.82 8.39 -5.06
N ILE A 238 13.14 8.56 -3.92
CA ILE A 238 13.69 9.33 -2.80
C ILE A 238 15.02 8.72 -2.37
N VAL A 239 15.04 7.42 -2.09
CA VAL A 239 16.27 6.73 -1.69
C VAL A 239 17.31 6.76 -2.81
N ALA A 240 16.92 6.51 -4.06
CA ALA A 240 17.84 6.62 -5.20
C ALA A 240 18.50 8.00 -5.29
N GLY A 241 17.73 9.09 -5.17
CA GLY A 241 18.25 10.45 -5.20
C GLY A 241 19.18 10.78 -4.03
N LEU A 242 18.95 10.18 -2.85
CA LEU A 242 19.77 10.40 -1.66
C LEU A 242 21.13 9.68 -1.72
N ILE A 243 21.15 8.43 -2.26
CA ILE A 243 22.35 7.58 -2.21
C ILE A 243 23.20 7.63 -3.49
N THR A 244 22.59 7.93 -4.65
CA THR A 244 23.35 8.01 -5.91
C THR A 244 24.12 9.34 -5.97
N PRO A 245 25.43 9.31 -6.26
CA PRO A 245 26.23 10.53 -6.33
C PRO A 245 25.68 11.53 -7.36
N ASN A 246 25.92 12.84 -7.13
CA ASN A 246 25.58 13.93 -8.05
C ASN A 246 24.10 13.99 -8.47
N SER A 247 23.20 13.46 -7.66
CA SER A 247 21.77 13.40 -7.96
C SER A 247 21.00 14.64 -7.49
N CYS A 248 20.03 15.03 -8.30
CA CYS A 248 19.00 16.02 -7.95
C CYS A 248 17.75 15.69 -8.75
N ILE A 249 16.71 15.17 -8.09
CA ILE A 249 15.47 14.75 -8.72
C ILE A 249 14.26 15.41 -8.06
N ARG A 250 13.20 15.60 -8.86
CA ARG A 250 11.90 16.12 -8.41
C ARG A 250 10.82 15.08 -8.66
N LEU A 251 10.08 14.71 -7.63
CA LEU A 251 8.94 13.80 -7.70
C LEU A 251 7.66 14.64 -7.54
N LYS A 252 6.82 14.66 -8.58
CA LYS A 252 5.67 15.57 -8.66
C LYS A 252 4.43 14.99 -8.00
N ASN A 253 3.67 15.87 -7.35
CA ASN A 253 2.32 15.62 -6.82
C ASN A 253 2.22 14.33 -5.99
N VAL A 254 3.18 14.12 -5.09
CA VAL A 254 3.22 12.94 -4.23
C VAL A 254 2.34 13.15 -3.00
N GLY A 255 1.53 12.16 -2.63
CA GLY A 255 0.76 12.17 -1.40
C GLY A 255 1.66 12.19 -0.17
N ILE A 256 1.43 13.14 0.72
CA ILE A 256 2.17 13.31 1.97
C ILE A 256 1.26 13.22 3.19
N ASN A 257 0.26 12.35 3.13
CA ASN A 257 -0.64 12.10 4.26
C ASN A 257 0.17 11.74 5.51
N PRO A 258 -0.08 12.38 6.68
CA PRO A 258 0.68 12.12 7.92
C PRO A 258 0.68 10.66 8.39
N THR A 259 -0.31 9.85 7.96
CA THR A 259 -0.33 8.41 8.25
C THR A 259 0.51 7.58 7.27
N ARG A 260 1.19 8.23 6.31
CA ARG A 260 2.02 7.62 5.25
C ARG A 260 3.41 8.26 5.11
N ASP A 261 3.67 9.37 5.77
CA ASP A 261 4.87 10.20 5.59
C ASP A 261 6.10 9.72 6.38
N GLY A 262 6.05 8.54 6.98
CA GLY A 262 7.12 7.99 7.81
C GLY A 262 8.49 8.03 7.16
N ILE A 263 8.58 7.78 5.85
CA ILE A 263 9.85 7.91 5.12
C ILE A 263 10.44 9.33 5.18
N LEU A 264 9.59 10.36 5.12
CA LEU A 264 10.06 11.76 5.19
C LEU A 264 10.61 12.08 6.58
N ARG A 265 10.02 11.51 7.64
CA ARG A 265 10.54 11.62 9.02
C ARG A 265 11.88 10.91 9.15
N VAL A 266 11.99 9.67 8.65
CA VAL A 266 13.26 8.94 8.64
C VAL A 266 14.34 9.69 7.86
N CYS A 267 14.03 10.22 6.68
CA CYS A 267 14.96 11.05 5.91
C CYS A 267 15.48 12.25 6.73
N LYS A 268 14.57 12.94 7.43
CA LYS A 268 14.95 14.07 8.30
C LYS A 268 15.87 13.63 9.44
N ASP A 269 15.54 12.53 10.12
CA ASP A 269 16.33 12.01 11.25
C ASP A 269 17.72 11.54 10.80
N MET A 270 17.85 11.03 9.59
CA MET A 270 19.11 10.63 8.96
C MET A 270 19.92 11.82 8.36
N GLY A 271 19.36 13.05 8.38
CA GLY A 271 20.01 14.25 7.86
C GLY A 271 19.99 14.37 6.33
N ALA A 272 18.99 13.81 5.68
CA ALA A 272 18.82 13.85 4.22
C ALA A 272 18.41 15.25 3.70
N ASP A 273 18.87 15.62 2.51
CA ASP A 273 18.45 16.83 1.79
C ASP A 273 17.20 16.54 0.98
N VAL A 274 16.05 16.65 1.65
CA VAL A 274 14.71 16.48 1.09
C VAL A 274 13.90 17.74 1.34
N THR A 275 13.36 18.34 0.28
CA THR A 275 12.56 19.57 0.36
C THR A 275 11.15 19.31 -0.21
N LEU A 276 10.12 19.78 0.49
CA LEU A 276 8.75 19.77 0.00
C LEU A 276 8.42 21.13 -0.62
N GLU A 277 7.95 21.10 -1.87
CA GLU A 277 7.52 22.28 -2.61
C GLU A 277 6.08 22.09 -3.08
N ASN A 278 5.39 23.17 -3.44
CA ASN A 278 4.02 23.12 -3.99
C ASN A 278 3.04 22.29 -3.10
N VAL A 279 3.13 22.48 -1.79
CA VAL A 279 2.27 21.75 -0.84
C VAL A 279 0.82 22.21 -1.01
N ILE A 280 -0.09 21.26 -1.28
CA ILE A 280 -1.52 21.49 -1.46
C ILE A 280 -2.28 20.55 -0.52
N ASP A 281 -3.26 21.09 0.21
CA ASP A 281 -4.20 20.28 0.99
C ASP A 281 -5.53 20.16 0.22
N ASN A 282 -5.82 18.96 -0.25
CA ASN A 282 -7.01 18.62 -1.00
C ASN A 282 -8.05 17.91 -0.11
N GLY A 283 -8.49 18.56 0.97
CA GLY A 283 -9.55 18.01 1.82
C GLY A 283 -9.12 16.81 2.69
N GLY A 284 -7.86 16.83 3.16
CA GLY A 284 -7.30 15.82 4.06
C GLY A 284 -6.33 14.83 3.41
N GLU A 285 -6.16 14.86 2.08
CA GLU A 285 -5.10 14.14 1.34
C GLU A 285 -4.07 15.16 0.81
N PRO A 286 -3.14 15.63 1.65
CA PRO A 286 -2.15 16.62 1.23
C PRO A 286 -1.16 16.03 0.25
N THR A 287 -0.72 16.86 -0.71
CA THR A 287 0.28 16.51 -1.73
C THR A 287 1.41 17.53 -1.75
N ALA A 288 2.57 17.11 -2.25
CA ALA A 288 3.72 17.98 -2.48
C ALA A 288 4.56 17.49 -3.67
N ASP A 289 5.35 18.40 -4.23
CA ASP A 289 6.51 18.02 -5.00
C ASP A 289 7.67 17.75 -4.03
N ILE A 290 8.32 16.58 -4.16
CA ILE A 290 9.45 16.20 -3.31
C ILE A 290 10.73 16.38 -4.09
N VAL A 291 11.58 17.30 -3.67
CA VAL A 291 12.92 17.52 -4.24
C VAL A 291 13.96 16.83 -3.39
N VAL A 292 14.78 15.99 -4.01
CA VAL A 292 15.76 15.13 -3.34
C VAL A 292 17.14 15.35 -3.94
N LYS A 293 18.16 15.49 -3.08
CA LYS A 293 19.56 15.61 -3.50
C LYS A 293 20.46 14.63 -2.77
N THR A 294 21.54 14.19 -3.42
CA THR A 294 22.55 13.34 -2.81
C THR A 294 22.97 13.85 -1.43
N SER A 295 22.95 12.98 -0.44
CA SER A 295 23.12 13.36 0.97
C SER A 295 24.15 12.50 1.70
N LYS A 296 24.78 13.09 2.73
CA LYS A 296 25.53 12.34 3.74
C LYS A 296 24.59 11.96 4.86
N LEU A 297 24.35 10.68 4.99
CA LEU A 297 23.35 10.13 5.90
C LEU A 297 24.01 9.61 7.18
N LYS A 298 23.25 9.63 8.28
CA LYS A 298 23.64 9.06 9.57
C LYS A 298 22.68 7.97 9.99
N GLY A 299 23.21 6.93 10.63
CA GLY A 299 22.42 5.86 11.21
C GLY A 299 21.45 6.37 12.28
N THR A 300 20.33 5.69 12.45
CA THR A 300 19.25 6.05 13.38
C THR A 300 18.50 4.81 13.89
N VAL A 301 17.59 5.03 14.85
CA VAL A 301 16.67 3.97 15.32
C VAL A 301 15.28 4.24 14.79
N ILE A 302 14.70 3.24 14.11
CA ILE A 302 13.37 3.28 13.50
C ILE A 302 12.50 2.24 14.18
N GLY A 303 11.45 2.67 14.87
CA GLY A 303 10.56 1.77 15.63
C GLY A 303 9.37 2.51 16.23
N GLY A 304 8.48 1.77 16.89
CA GLY A 304 7.30 2.33 17.55
C GLY A 304 6.26 2.88 16.58
N GLU A 305 5.69 4.03 16.92
CA GLU A 305 4.56 4.62 16.20
C GLU A 305 4.84 5.01 14.74
N VAL A 306 6.11 5.13 14.33
CA VAL A 306 6.44 5.43 12.94
C VAL A 306 6.26 4.22 12.02
N ILE A 307 6.38 2.99 12.54
CA ILE A 307 6.35 1.76 11.75
C ILE A 307 5.07 1.62 10.90
N PRO A 308 3.85 1.81 11.42
CA PRO A 308 2.64 1.73 10.59
C PRO A 308 2.61 2.72 9.43
N THR A 309 3.34 3.85 9.52
CA THR A 309 3.36 4.90 8.50
C THR A 309 4.36 4.65 7.37
N LEU A 310 5.23 3.63 7.53
CA LEU A 310 6.31 3.29 6.57
C LEU A 310 6.60 1.78 6.46
N ILE A 311 5.72 0.92 6.96
CA ILE A 311 5.97 -0.53 7.02
C ILE A 311 6.34 -1.14 5.66
N ASP A 312 5.72 -0.65 4.59
CA ASP A 312 5.95 -1.15 3.25
C ASP A 312 7.24 -0.58 2.61
N GLU A 313 7.81 0.49 3.15
CA GLU A 313 9.02 1.17 2.72
C GLU A 313 10.29 0.61 3.40
N ILE A 314 10.15 -0.20 4.44
CA ILE A 314 11.28 -0.72 5.25
C ILE A 314 12.37 -1.39 4.39
N PRO A 315 12.10 -2.22 3.38
CA PRO A 315 13.15 -2.79 2.55
C PRO A 315 14.07 -1.75 1.90
N VAL A 316 13.52 -0.68 1.33
CA VAL A 316 14.33 0.37 0.70
C VAL A 316 14.93 1.34 1.74
N ILE A 317 14.34 1.48 2.91
CA ILE A 317 14.94 2.18 4.06
C ILE A 317 16.17 1.41 4.58
N ALA A 318 16.13 0.08 4.57
CA ALA A 318 17.29 -0.75 4.90
C ALA A 318 18.43 -0.53 3.90
N LEU A 319 18.13 -0.36 2.62
CA LEU A 319 19.11 0.07 1.64
C LEU A 319 19.66 1.48 1.94
N LEU A 320 18.79 2.44 2.28
CA LEU A 320 19.22 3.78 2.69
C LEU A 320 20.20 3.72 3.85
N ALA A 321 19.91 2.85 4.85
CA ALA A 321 20.77 2.61 6.02
C ALA A 321 22.15 2.05 5.64
N ALA A 322 22.25 1.25 4.57
CA ALA A 322 23.53 0.72 4.09
C ALA A 322 24.50 1.83 3.60
N PHE A 323 23.98 3.01 3.26
CA PHE A 323 24.77 4.18 2.85
C PHE A 323 24.96 5.21 3.97
N ALA A 324 24.36 5.00 5.13
CA ALA A 324 24.48 5.90 6.27
C ALA A 324 25.77 5.64 7.08
N GLU A 325 26.34 6.68 7.67
CA GLU A 325 27.43 6.53 8.63
C GLU A 325 26.91 5.98 9.95
N GLY A 326 27.50 4.87 10.42
CA GLY A 326 27.14 4.22 11.69
C GLY A 326 26.12 3.12 11.53
N GLU A 327 25.39 2.84 12.59
CA GLU A 327 24.44 1.75 12.69
C GLU A 327 22.99 2.27 12.63
N THR A 328 22.14 1.57 11.88
CA THR A 328 20.69 1.77 11.89
C THR A 328 20.00 0.53 12.45
N VAL A 329 19.09 0.75 13.39
CA VAL A 329 18.28 -0.32 13.99
C VAL A 329 16.82 -0.12 13.57
N ILE A 330 16.24 -1.12 12.90
CA ILE A 330 14.82 -1.20 12.58
C ILE A 330 14.18 -2.25 13.46
N LYS A 331 13.11 -1.91 14.18
CA LYS A 331 12.41 -2.78 15.13
C LYS A 331 10.89 -2.57 15.08
N ASP A 332 10.13 -3.39 15.80
CA ASP A 332 8.65 -3.34 15.87
C ASP A 332 7.97 -3.58 14.49
N ALA A 333 8.66 -4.25 13.56
CA ALA A 333 8.22 -4.46 12.18
C ALA A 333 7.95 -5.94 11.84
N ALA A 334 7.58 -6.78 12.83
CA ALA A 334 7.34 -8.22 12.66
C ALA A 334 6.32 -8.55 11.56
N GLU A 335 5.42 -7.62 11.24
CA GLU A 335 4.42 -7.80 10.17
C GLU A 335 5.05 -7.98 8.76
N LEU A 336 6.30 -7.57 8.56
CA LEU A 336 7.04 -7.80 7.32
C LEU A 336 7.25 -9.29 6.99
N LYS A 337 7.23 -10.17 7.99
CA LYS A 337 7.39 -11.63 7.81
C LYS A 337 6.21 -12.31 7.11
N VAL A 338 5.03 -11.65 7.11
CA VAL A 338 3.77 -12.20 6.57
C VAL A 338 3.22 -11.40 5.39
N LYS A 339 4.08 -10.62 4.72
CA LYS A 339 3.76 -9.91 3.48
C LYS A 339 3.81 -10.85 2.27
N GLU A 340 4.10 -10.35 1.08
CA GLU A 340 4.28 -11.13 -0.15
C GLU A 340 5.41 -12.16 -0.02
N SER A 341 6.42 -11.81 0.76
CA SER A 341 7.56 -12.65 1.19
C SER A 341 7.87 -12.37 2.66
N ASP A 342 8.77 -13.14 3.29
CA ASP A 342 9.45 -12.69 4.51
C ASP A 342 10.44 -11.59 4.13
N ARG A 343 9.95 -10.33 4.18
CA ARG A 343 10.72 -9.16 3.76
C ARG A 343 11.91 -8.87 4.68
N ILE A 344 11.88 -9.30 5.95
CA ILE A 344 13.03 -9.17 6.86
C ILE A 344 14.17 -10.06 6.37
N ALA A 345 13.91 -11.36 6.30
CA ALA A 345 14.92 -12.32 5.86
C ALA A 345 15.45 -12.00 4.47
N LEU A 346 14.55 -11.74 3.51
CA LEU A 346 14.91 -11.53 2.12
C LEU A 346 15.71 -10.23 1.88
N THR A 347 15.40 -9.16 2.64
CA THR A 347 16.16 -7.91 2.59
C THR A 347 17.57 -8.11 3.14
N VAL A 348 17.69 -8.74 4.31
CA VAL A 348 19.00 -8.99 4.94
C VAL A 348 19.86 -9.93 4.07
N ASP A 349 19.29 -11.03 3.58
CA ASP A 349 20.02 -11.97 2.71
C ASP A 349 20.60 -11.30 1.47
N ASN A 350 19.83 -10.43 0.81
CA ASN A 350 20.29 -9.75 -0.39
C ASN A 350 21.29 -8.61 -0.06
N LEU A 351 21.13 -7.90 1.05
CA LEU A 351 22.13 -6.92 1.53
C LEU A 351 23.48 -7.60 1.82
N LEU A 352 23.47 -8.76 2.50
CA LEU A 352 24.67 -9.56 2.76
C LEU A 352 25.37 -9.99 1.47
N LYS A 353 24.62 -10.46 0.44
CA LYS A 353 25.17 -10.79 -0.88
C LYS A 353 25.88 -9.61 -1.55
N MET A 354 25.40 -8.39 -1.31
CA MET A 354 26.00 -7.16 -1.84
C MET A 354 27.13 -6.59 -0.95
N GLY A 355 27.50 -7.28 0.14
CA GLY A 355 28.63 -6.91 1.01
C GLY A 355 28.27 -5.98 2.16
N VAL A 356 26.99 -5.76 2.45
CA VAL A 356 26.53 -4.94 3.59
C VAL A 356 26.54 -5.79 4.87
N ASP A 357 27.03 -5.26 5.98
CA ASP A 357 26.92 -5.87 7.31
C ASP A 357 25.48 -5.65 7.83
N ALA A 358 24.64 -6.67 7.71
CA ALA A 358 23.25 -6.67 8.10
C ALA A 358 22.87 -7.92 8.89
N THR A 359 22.01 -7.76 9.90
CA THR A 359 21.54 -8.85 10.76
C THR A 359 20.03 -8.77 10.92
N ALA A 360 19.31 -9.87 10.63
CA ALA A 360 17.89 -9.98 10.91
C ALA A 360 17.64 -10.17 12.40
N THR A 361 16.60 -9.52 12.91
CA THR A 361 16.08 -9.73 14.28
C THR A 361 14.68 -10.36 14.22
N ASP A 362 14.11 -10.63 15.37
CA ASP A 362 12.77 -11.23 15.43
C ASP A 362 11.68 -10.34 14.84
N ASP A 363 11.86 -9.03 14.88
CA ASP A 363 10.87 -8.03 14.47
C ASP A 363 11.45 -6.90 13.59
N GLY A 364 12.66 -7.09 13.02
CA GLY A 364 13.32 -6.07 12.22
C GLY A 364 14.73 -6.46 11.77
N MET A 365 15.64 -5.49 11.75
CA MET A 365 17.02 -5.70 11.29
C MET A 365 17.96 -4.60 11.79
N ILE A 366 19.25 -4.95 11.87
CA ILE A 366 20.35 -4.05 12.21
C ILE A 366 21.25 -3.95 10.99
N ILE A 367 21.57 -2.72 10.54
CA ILE A 367 22.40 -2.47 9.36
C ILE A 367 23.55 -1.55 9.76
N LYS A 368 24.78 -1.95 9.45
CA LYS A 368 25.95 -1.09 9.55
C LYS A 368 26.33 -0.58 8.17
N GLY A 369 26.22 0.71 8.03
CA GLY A 369 26.43 1.38 6.76
C GLY A 369 27.90 1.70 6.43
N SER A 370 28.10 2.45 5.34
CA SER A 370 29.38 2.93 4.84
C SER A 370 30.30 1.88 4.21
N ASN A 371 29.77 0.71 3.84
CA ASN A 371 30.49 -0.26 3.03
C ASN A 371 30.14 -0.10 1.54
N PRO A 372 31.12 -0.22 0.61
CA PRO A 372 30.80 -0.20 -0.80
C PRO A 372 29.97 -1.44 -1.17
N LEU A 373 28.89 -1.23 -1.93
CA LEU A 373 28.08 -2.33 -2.44
C LEU A 373 28.75 -2.98 -3.65
N HIS A 374 28.65 -4.30 -3.73
CA HIS A 374 29.10 -5.10 -4.86
C HIS A 374 27.92 -5.67 -5.63
N GLY A 375 28.06 -5.78 -6.97
CA GLY A 375 27.07 -6.39 -7.82
C GLY A 375 26.82 -7.85 -7.43
N ALA A 376 25.55 -8.28 -7.51
CA ALA A 376 25.13 -9.63 -7.13
C ALA A 376 23.92 -10.09 -7.95
N SER A 377 23.65 -11.41 -7.94
CA SER A 377 22.36 -11.96 -8.39
C SER A 377 21.37 -11.92 -7.25
N ILE A 378 20.28 -11.19 -7.47
CA ILE A 378 19.23 -10.90 -6.50
C ILE A 378 18.00 -11.73 -6.81
N ASN A 379 17.64 -12.62 -5.90
CA ASN A 379 16.36 -13.32 -5.95
C ASN A 379 15.31 -12.51 -5.16
N CYS A 380 14.35 -11.95 -5.85
CA CYS A 380 13.29 -11.16 -5.22
C CYS A 380 12.07 -11.99 -4.81
N LYS A 381 12.04 -13.29 -5.16
CA LYS A 381 10.90 -14.21 -4.89
C LYS A 381 9.54 -13.60 -5.29
N TYR A 382 9.50 -12.97 -6.46
CA TYR A 382 8.31 -12.26 -6.98
C TYR A 382 7.78 -11.14 -6.08
N ASP A 383 8.55 -10.68 -5.09
CA ASP A 383 8.20 -9.50 -4.29
C ASP A 383 8.68 -8.22 -4.98
N HIS A 384 7.72 -7.46 -5.51
CA HIS A 384 7.98 -6.23 -6.27
C HIS A 384 8.77 -5.18 -5.47
N ARG A 385 8.58 -5.10 -4.14
CA ARG A 385 9.31 -4.14 -3.31
C ARG A 385 10.78 -4.53 -3.12
N ILE A 386 11.05 -5.82 -3.02
CA ILE A 386 12.43 -6.34 -2.99
C ILE A 386 13.08 -6.10 -4.35
N ALA A 387 12.39 -6.40 -5.47
CA ALA A 387 12.91 -6.15 -6.81
C ALA A 387 13.29 -4.67 -7.02
N MET A 388 12.39 -3.73 -6.68
CA MET A 388 12.66 -2.29 -6.80
C MET A 388 13.77 -1.83 -5.86
N THR A 389 13.79 -2.29 -4.59
CA THR A 389 14.85 -1.96 -3.62
C THR A 389 16.23 -2.33 -4.16
N PHE A 390 16.38 -3.56 -4.62
CA PHE A 390 17.68 -4.03 -5.09
C PHE A 390 18.02 -3.58 -6.51
N SER A 391 17.04 -3.07 -7.27
CA SER A 391 17.32 -2.32 -8.49
C SER A 391 17.99 -0.97 -8.17
N ILE A 392 17.52 -0.26 -7.13
CA ILE A 392 18.20 0.96 -6.65
C ILE A 392 19.58 0.63 -6.06
N ALA A 393 19.73 -0.49 -5.36
CA ALA A 393 21.04 -0.97 -4.91
C ALA A 393 21.98 -1.24 -6.10
N GLY A 394 21.48 -1.87 -7.17
CA GLY A 394 22.26 -2.24 -8.35
C GLY A 394 22.85 -1.06 -9.11
N ILE A 395 22.12 0.07 -9.20
CA ILE A 395 22.66 1.28 -9.82
C ILE A 395 23.67 2.04 -8.92
N ASN A 396 23.92 1.54 -7.71
CA ASN A 396 24.90 2.09 -6.77
C ASN A 396 26.00 1.10 -6.39
N ALA A 397 25.99 -0.11 -6.97
CA ALA A 397 26.95 -1.18 -6.69
C ALA A 397 28.11 -1.20 -7.69
N GLU A 398 29.29 -1.64 -7.25
CA GLU A 398 30.42 -1.92 -8.14
C GLU A 398 30.18 -3.27 -8.85
N GLY A 399 30.30 -3.27 -10.18
CA GLY A 399 30.04 -4.44 -11.02
C GLY A 399 28.58 -4.53 -11.51
N GLU A 400 28.19 -5.69 -12.02
CA GLU A 400 26.83 -5.94 -12.57
C GLU A 400 25.94 -6.54 -11.47
N THR A 401 24.73 -5.99 -11.32
CA THR A 401 23.65 -6.58 -10.50
C THR A 401 22.57 -7.15 -11.41
N VAL A 402 22.12 -8.37 -11.14
CA VAL A 402 21.05 -9.04 -11.87
C VAL A 402 19.85 -9.20 -10.95
N ILE A 403 18.70 -8.63 -11.32
CA ILE A 403 17.44 -8.85 -10.62
C ILE A 403 16.68 -9.97 -11.35
N GLU A 404 16.50 -11.10 -10.66
CA GLU A 404 15.68 -12.22 -11.15
C GLU A 404 14.20 -11.85 -11.03
N ASP A 405 13.35 -12.38 -11.94
CA ASP A 405 11.90 -12.16 -11.96
C ASP A 405 11.50 -10.66 -11.82
N SER A 406 12.28 -9.78 -12.46
CA SER A 406 12.18 -8.32 -12.34
C SER A 406 10.85 -7.75 -12.83
N GLU A 407 10.08 -8.48 -13.63
CA GLU A 407 8.74 -8.13 -14.12
C GLU A 407 7.69 -8.06 -13.01
N CYS A 408 7.98 -8.62 -11.84
CA CYS A 408 7.07 -8.53 -10.68
C CYS A 408 6.82 -7.09 -10.23
N VAL A 409 7.63 -6.12 -10.64
CA VAL A 409 7.41 -4.69 -10.35
C VAL A 409 6.10 -4.16 -10.94
N ASP A 410 5.60 -4.77 -12.02
CA ASP A 410 4.37 -4.39 -12.71
C ASP A 410 3.11 -4.50 -11.81
N VAL A 411 3.20 -5.26 -10.74
CA VAL A 411 2.12 -5.38 -9.74
C VAL A 411 1.74 -4.03 -9.13
N SER A 412 2.73 -3.15 -8.91
CA SER A 412 2.50 -1.86 -8.26
C SER A 412 3.15 -0.67 -8.95
N TYR A 413 4.12 -0.89 -9.86
CA TYR A 413 4.85 0.17 -10.54
C TYR A 413 5.27 -0.24 -11.97
N PRO A 414 4.33 -0.35 -12.91
CA PRO A 414 4.64 -0.85 -14.26
C PRO A 414 5.72 -0.05 -15.02
N THR A 415 5.84 1.26 -14.77
CA THR A 415 6.81 2.15 -15.42
C THR A 415 8.13 2.32 -14.65
N PHE A 416 8.38 1.52 -13.61
CA PHE A 416 9.53 1.69 -12.72
C PHE A 416 10.88 1.74 -13.46
N TYR A 417 11.17 0.75 -14.30
CA TYR A 417 12.46 0.68 -15.02
C TYR A 417 12.57 1.75 -16.11
N GLU A 418 11.48 2.10 -16.77
CA GLU A 418 11.44 3.19 -17.75
C GLU A 418 11.80 4.53 -17.06
N GLN A 419 11.16 4.82 -15.94
CA GLN A 419 11.43 6.03 -15.17
C GLN A 419 12.83 6.04 -14.55
N LEU A 420 13.33 4.90 -14.04
CA LEU A 420 14.69 4.79 -13.53
C LEU A 420 15.73 5.11 -14.63
N ASN A 421 15.52 4.57 -15.83
CA ASN A 421 16.40 4.83 -16.97
C ASN A 421 16.33 6.29 -17.46
N SER A 422 15.16 6.92 -17.36
CA SER A 422 14.99 8.33 -17.80
C SER A 422 15.73 9.36 -16.94
N LEU A 423 16.15 8.98 -15.72
CA LEU A 423 16.89 9.85 -14.81
C LEU A 423 18.41 9.71 -14.94
N GLN A 424 18.91 8.64 -15.56
CA GLN A 424 20.35 8.37 -15.77
C GLN A 424 20.91 9.11 -16.98
#